data_50463b9598e73cc14bc415185aa8ddb1
#
_entry.id   50463b9598e73cc14bc415185aa8ddb1
#
_cell.length_a   1.000
_cell.length_b   1.000
_cell.length_c   1.000
_cell.angle_alpha   90.00
_cell.angle_beta   90.00
_cell.angle_gamma   90.00
#
_symmetry.space_group_name_H-M   'P 1'
#
loop_
_entity.id
_entity.type
_entity.pdbx_description
1 polymer ?
#
loop_
_entity_poly.entity_id
_entity_poly.type
_entity_poly.pdbx_seq_one_letter_code
_entity_poly.pdbx_strand_id
1 'polypeptide(L)'
;MLDIRSRTGTSRRAALVLPAPHRFFCAAILTAVFAACALLVPAEAQRGHPATRKNQPGGSAAADGRKLFDSVCATCHGLDGRGGERGPNIATRPEVQQLSDEETLRILQAGIPAAGMPGFDALGAPMLKAVMGYLRTLQRVSHAVSIPGNPQRGQLLFLGKAGCANCHMINGSGGFLGADLSSYGSNVSLEEIRSAITDPNKDLDPRSRTVLATTREGRQFTGIARNEDNFSLQLQSLDGTFQLLAKSDLEHLEYQPKSLMPSDYGTVLSAGELDDLVSYLVSVARTTKQAQASETKSRRKEEDDD
;
A
#
# COMPACT_ATOMS: atom_id res chain seq x y z
N MET A 1 -23.60 -65.80 -26.20
CA MET A 1 -22.66 -66.87 -26.50
C MET A 1 -21.25 -66.31 -26.36
N LEU A 2 -20.44 -66.96 -25.47
CA LEU A 2 -19.01 -66.78 -25.15
C LEU A 2 -18.66 -65.46 -24.46
N ASP A 3 -18.45 -65.32 -23.19
CA ASP A 3 -17.68 -66.08 -22.15
C ASP A 3 -16.13 -65.84 -22.24
N ILE A 4 -15.62 -65.58 -21.06
CA ILE A 4 -14.33 -66.01 -20.50
C ILE A 4 -13.28 -64.95 -20.14
N ARG A 5 -13.15 -64.79 -18.84
CA ARG A 5 -11.95 -64.85 -17.92
C ARG A 5 -10.99 -63.67 -17.89
N SER A 6 -10.99 -62.98 -16.80
CA SER A 6 -10.16 -63.13 -15.56
C SER A 6 -8.67 -63.33 -15.79
N ARG A 7 -7.86 -62.38 -15.35
CA ARG A 7 -6.56 -62.71 -14.66
C ARG A 7 -6.16 -61.64 -13.68
N THR A 8 -6.14 -62.05 -12.45
CA THR A 8 -5.50 -61.45 -11.30
C THR A 8 -4.00 -61.44 -11.43
N GLY A 9 -3.34 -60.38 -11.03
CA GLY A 9 -1.89 -60.31 -10.94
C GLY A 9 -1.47 -59.39 -9.78
N THR A 10 -1.47 -59.96 -8.56
CA THR A 10 -0.84 -59.36 -7.37
C THR A 10 0.67 -59.39 -7.51
N SER A 11 1.36 -58.27 -7.46
CA SER A 11 2.78 -58.19 -7.21
C SER A 11 3.04 -57.32 -5.98
N ARG A 12 3.29 -57.98 -4.85
CA ARG A 12 3.89 -57.42 -3.64
C ARG A 12 5.35 -57.14 -3.93
N ARG A 13 5.80 -55.91 -3.79
CA ARG A 13 7.22 -55.60 -3.61
C ARG A 13 7.44 -55.13 -2.17
N ALA A 14 8.25 -55.92 -1.49
CA ALA A 14 8.73 -55.72 -0.14
C ALA A 14 9.61 -54.46 -0.07
N ALA A 15 9.35 -53.63 0.91
CA ALA A 15 10.23 -52.51 1.28
C ALA A 15 11.33 -53.05 2.19
N LEU A 16 12.59 -52.91 1.75
CA LEU A 16 13.79 -53.22 2.51
C LEU A 16 14.07 -52.04 3.45
N VAL A 17 13.96 -52.31 4.74
CA VAL A 17 14.35 -51.38 5.83
C VAL A 17 15.83 -51.59 6.10
N LEU A 18 16.66 -50.58 5.91
CA LEU A 18 18.04 -50.53 6.33
C LEU A 18 18.19 -49.71 7.62
N PRO A 19 18.93 -50.17 8.62
CA PRO A 19 19.13 -49.48 9.89
C PRO A 19 20.18 -48.39 9.78
N ALA A 20 19.95 -47.26 10.50
CA ALA A 20 20.86 -46.15 10.63
C ALA A 20 22.09 -46.48 11.49
N PRO A 21 23.30 -46.02 11.12
CA PRO A 21 24.47 -46.15 12.00
C PRO A 21 24.58 -44.98 12.98
N HIS A 22 25.01 -45.35 14.15
CA HIS A 22 25.28 -44.61 15.36
C HIS A 22 26.07 -43.30 15.20
N ARG A 23 25.52 -42.23 15.77
CA ARG A 23 26.23 -41.01 16.17
C ARG A 23 26.79 -41.22 17.58
N PHE A 24 28.08 -41.47 17.72
CA PHE A 24 28.89 -41.18 18.91
C PHE A 24 30.35 -41.17 18.49
N PHE A 25 31.10 -40.15 18.85
CA PHE A 25 32.51 -39.82 18.68
C PHE A 25 32.77 -38.62 17.76
N CYS A 26 32.75 -37.44 18.36
CA CYS A 26 33.61 -36.28 18.04
C CYS A 26 33.23 -35.09 18.96
N ALA A 27 33.43 -35.23 20.25
CA ALA A 27 33.30 -34.15 21.22
C ALA A 27 34.48 -34.10 22.19
N ALA A 28 35.71 -34.07 21.70
CA ALA A 28 36.87 -33.97 22.58
C ALA A 28 38.15 -33.34 21.97
N ILE A 29 38.11 -32.57 20.89
CA ILE A 29 39.34 -31.94 20.33
C ILE A 29 39.19 -30.42 20.03
N LEU A 30 38.23 -29.72 20.58
CA LEU A 30 38.03 -28.30 20.29
C LEU A 30 38.20 -27.35 21.49
N THR A 31 38.79 -27.84 22.61
CA THR A 31 39.03 -27.00 23.81
C THR A 31 40.48 -26.60 24.06
N ALA A 32 41.43 -26.97 23.19
CA ALA A 32 42.87 -26.73 23.44
C ALA A 32 43.51 -25.63 22.55
N VAL A 33 42.77 -24.98 21.65
CA VAL A 33 43.33 -23.95 20.72
C VAL A 33 42.93 -22.52 21.11
N PHE A 34 42.02 -22.32 22.06
CA PHE A 34 41.57 -20.99 22.46
C PHE A 34 42.33 -20.31 23.62
N ALA A 35 43.31 -21.03 24.21
CA ALA A 35 44.07 -20.51 25.37
C ALA A 35 45.45 -19.90 25.03
N ALA A 36 45.88 -19.89 23.79
CA ALA A 36 47.23 -19.41 23.42
C ALA A 36 47.30 -18.13 22.59
N CYS A 37 46.17 -17.46 22.32
CA CYS A 37 46.12 -16.23 21.50
C CYS A 37 45.80 -14.94 22.30
N ALA A 38 45.81 -14.99 23.65
CA ALA A 38 45.37 -13.85 24.48
C ALA A 38 46.54 -13.02 25.08
N LEU A 39 47.78 -13.16 24.62
CA LEU A 39 48.93 -12.45 25.22
C LEU A 39 49.81 -11.65 24.27
N LEU A 40 49.36 -11.24 23.12
CA LEU A 40 50.10 -10.31 22.24
C LEU A 40 49.17 -9.25 21.65
N VAL A 41 48.58 -8.37 22.47
CA VAL A 41 48.03 -7.10 22.03
C VAL A 41 48.95 -6.02 22.56
N PRO A 42 49.65 -5.26 21.70
CA PRO A 42 50.45 -4.12 22.16
C PRO A 42 49.53 -3.03 22.66
N ALA A 43 49.80 -2.59 23.90
CA ALA A 43 49.13 -1.48 24.55
C ALA A 43 49.57 -0.10 24.03
N GLU A 44 49.31 0.20 22.74
CA GLU A 44 49.55 1.51 22.18
C GLU A 44 48.47 1.88 21.16
N ALA A 45 47.35 2.39 21.64
CA ALA A 45 46.44 3.27 20.88
C ALA A 45 45.26 3.76 21.75
N GLN A 46 45.53 4.26 22.94
CA GLN A 46 44.55 5.09 23.66
C GLN A 46 45.06 6.53 23.76
N ARG A 47 45.36 7.16 22.63
CA ARG A 47 45.35 8.61 22.57
C ARG A 47 44.05 9.00 21.91
N GLY A 48 43.04 9.21 22.75
CA GLY A 48 41.77 9.81 22.37
C GLY A 48 42.03 11.18 21.73
N HIS A 49 41.77 11.30 20.43
CA HIS A 49 41.52 12.59 19.84
C HIS A 49 40.11 13.00 20.31
N PRO A 50 39.94 14.13 20.96
CA PRO A 50 38.63 14.72 21.09
C PRO A 50 38.22 15.23 19.71
N ALA A 51 37.51 14.40 18.97
CA ALA A 51 36.76 14.88 17.82
C ALA A 51 35.73 15.86 18.36
N THR A 52 36.06 17.12 18.33
CA THR A 52 35.11 18.23 18.44
C THR A 52 34.12 18.07 17.28
N ARG A 53 33.07 17.29 17.52
CA ARG A 53 31.90 17.25 16.67
C ARG A 53 31.34 18.68 16.68
N LYS A 54 31.70 19.47 15.68
CA LYS A 54 31.01 20.72 15.38
C LYS A 54 29.55 20.37 15.27
N ASN A 55 28.76 20.70 16.29
CA ASN A 55 27.31 20.69 16.23
C ASN A 55 26.91 21.57 15.04
N GLN A 56 26.54 20.94 13.93
CA GLN A 56 25.76 21.60 12.89
C GLN A 56 24.33 21.69 13.43
N PRO A 57 23.81 22.90 13.71
CA PRO A 57 22.49 23.05 14.38
C PRO A 57 21.29 22.62 13.52
N GLY A 58 21.49 22.22 12.26
CA GLY A 58 20.39 21.90 11.35
C GLY A 58 20.05 20.41 11.20
N GLY A 59 20.97 19.50 11.58
CA GLY A 59 20.75 18.06 11.36
C GLY A 59 19.98 17.34 12.48
N SER A 60 20.09 17.78 13.73
CA SER A 60 19.47 17.10 14.88
C SER A 60 17.98 17.41 14.99
N ALA A 61 17.58 18.66 14.86
CA ALA A 61 16.18 19.08 15.01
C ALA A 61 15.25 18.48 13.93
N ALA A 62 15.72 18.39 12.67
CA ALA A 62 14.95 17.75 11.61
C ALA A 62 14.81 16.23 11.82
N ALA A 63 15.88 15.57 12.30
CA ALA A 63 15.85 14.14 12.62
C ALA A 63 14.92 13.84 13.82
N ASP A 64 14.91 14.72 14.82
CA ASP A 64 14.05 14.59 15.99
C ASP A 64 12.58 14.87 15.61
N GLY A 65 12.33 15.86 14.75
CA GLY A 65 11.00 16.16 14.20
C GLY A 65 10.43 15.00 13.41
N ARG A 66 11.25 14.34 12.59
CA ARG A 66 10.83 13.13 11.86
C ARG A 66 10.48 11.99 12.78
N LYS A 67 11.35 11.65 13.74
CA LYS A 67 11.10 10.56 14.70
C LYS A 67 9.79 10.77 15.47
N LEU A 68 9.56 12.00 15.90
CA LEU A 68 8.34 12.34 16.63
C LEU A 68 7.11 12.28 15.71
N PHE A 69 7.21 12.75 14.48
CA PHE A 69 6.15 12.64 13.50
C PHE A 69 5.79 11.17 13.25
N ASP A 70 6.79 10.33 12.96
CA ASP A 70 6.61 8.91 12.66
C ASP A 70 5.98 8.14 13.84
N SER A 71 6.32 8.51 15.09
CA SER A 71 5.82 7.82 16.30
C SER A 71 4.46 8.31 16.79
N VAL A 72 4.10 9.56 16.54
CA VAL A 72 2.90 10.19 17.11
C VAL A 72 1.90 10.58 16.01
N CYS A 73 2.33 11.36 15.03
CA CYS A 73 1.44 11.99 14.05
C CYS A 73 1.04 11.01 12.94
N ALA A 74 1.99 10.17 12.51
CA ALA A 74 1.80 9.25 11.40
C ALA A 74 0.72 8.19 11.65
N THR A 75 0.46 7.84 12.91
CA THR A 75 -0.63 6.91 13.29
C THR A 75 -2.00 7.35 12.76
N CYS A 76 -2.21 8.65 12.63
CA CYS A 76 -3.45 9.21 12.08
C CYS A 76 -3.24 9.78 10.67
N HIS A 77 -2.12 10.47 10.43
CA HIS A 77 -1.89 11.22 9.20
C HIS A 77 -1.07 10.49 8.13
N GLY A 78 -0.64 9.23 8.37
CA GLY A 78 0.24 8.48 7.50
C GLY A 78 1.71 8.94 7.60
N LEU A 79 2.66 8.05 7.26
CA LEU A 79 4.11 8.33 7.35
C LEU A 79 4.58 9.47 6.44
N ASP A 80 3.87 9.70 5.34
CA ASP A 80 4.12 10.78 4.39
C ASP A 80 3.23 12.01 4.61
N GLY A 81 2.40 12.01 5.66
CA GLY A 81 1.46 13.07 5.99
C GLY A 81 0.29 13.23 5.01
N ARG A 82 0.06 12.26 4.10
CA ARG A 82 -1.00 12.33 3.07
C ARG A 82 -2.37 11.84 3.55
N GLY A 83 -2.47 11.50 4.81
CA GLY A 83 -3.70 11.04 5.44
C GLY A 83 -3.68 9.54 5.74
N GLY A 84 -4.58 9.13 6.61
CA GLY A 84 -4.83 7.75 7.01
C GLY A 84 -6.30 7.57 7.36
N GLU A 85 -6.64 6.45 7.97
CA GLU A 85 -8.03 6.17 8.38
C GLU A 85 -8.58 7.16 9.43
N ARG A 86 -7.70 7.79 10.22
CA ARG A 86 -8.07 8.61 11.38
C ARG A 86 -7.73 10.09 11.25
N GLY A 87 -6.93 10.47 10.26
CA GLY A 87 -6.50 11.86 10.10
C GLY A 87 -6.42 12.28 8.64
N PRO A 88 -6.68 13.57 8.35
CA PRO A 88 -6.64 14.07 6.99
C PRO A 88 -5.21 14.18 6.46
N ASN A 89 -5.11 14.31 5.14
CA ASN A 89 -3.88 14.68 4.46
C ASN A 89 -3.44 16.10 4.90
N ILE A 90 -2.25 16.21 5.49
CA ILE A 90 -1.65 17.45 5.97
C ILE A 90 -0.42 17.88 5.15
N ALA A 91 0.07 17.00 4.27
CA ALA A 91 1.22 17.30 3.42
C ALA A 91 0.85 18.04 2.14
N THR A 92 -0.28 17.67 1.50
CA THR A 92 -0.64 18.21 0.18
C THR A 92 -1.91 19.05 0.15
N ARG A 93 -2.66 19.14 1.26
CA ARG A 93 -3.87 19.98 1.33
C ARG A 93 -3.52 21.46 1.28
N PRO A 94 -4.06 22.23 0.31
CA PRO A 94 -3.77 23.65 0.19
C PRO A 94 -4.10 24.44 1.45
N GLU A 95 -5.21 24.09 2.14
CA GLU A 95 -5.64 24.78 3.35
C GLU A 95 -4.63 24.62 4.49
N VAL A 96 -3.96 23.45 4.57
CA VAL A 96 -2.91 23.19 5.58
C VAL A 96 -1.58 23.82 5.17
N GLN A 97 -1.28 23.81 3.87
CA GLN A 97 -0.04 24.41 3.35
C GLN A 97 -0.02 25.94 3.47
N GLN A 98 -1.20 26.59 3.43
CA GLN A 98 -1.36 28.04 3.57
C GLN A 98 -1.32 28.51 5.03
N LEU A 99 -1.40 27.62 6.01
CA LEU A 99 -1.28 27.99 7.41
C LEU A 99 0.11 28.58 7.69
N SER A 100 0.15 29.69 8.40
CA SER A 100 1.39 30.24 8.93
C SER A 100 2.03 29.28 9.95
N ASP A 101 3.29 29.50 10.27
CA ASP A 101 3.98 28.71 11.30
C ASP A 101 3.35 28.91 12.70
N GLU A 102 2.88 30.13 13.00
CA GLU A 102 2.15 30.43 14.23
C GLU A 102 0.82 29.69 14.30
N GLU A 103 0.04 29.66 13.23
CA GLU A 103 -1.22 28.93 13.17
C GLU A 103 -1.02 27.42 13.30
N THR A 104 -0.01 26.90 12.59
CA THR A 104 0.35 25.50 12.69
C THR A 104 0.77 25.12 14.11
N LEU A 105 1.61 25.93 14.77
CA LEU A 105 2.01 25.68 16.15
C LEU A 105 0.82 25.77 17.12
N ARG A 106 -0.11 26.72 16.95
CA ARG A 106 -1.33 26.78 17.76
C ARG A 106 -2.19 25.53 17.61
N ILE A 107 -2.34 25.02 16.39
CA ILE A 107 -3.06 23.77 16.12
C ILE A 107 -2.35 22.60 16.80
N LEU A 108 -1.03 22.51 16.69
CA LEU A 108 -0.27 21.45 17.36
C LEU A 108 -0.40 21.53 18.89
N GLN A 109 -0.40 22.71 19.47
CA GLN A 109 -0.55 22.90 20.91
C GLN A 109 -1.95 22.55 21.40
N ALA A 110 -2.98 23.16 20.81
CA ALA A 110 -4.36 23.04 21.26
C ALA A 110 -5.07 21.79 20.74
N GLY A 111 -4.61 21.24 19.60
CA GLY A 111 -5.33 20.22 18.86
C GLY A 111 -6.58 20.78 18.16
N ILE A 112 -7.39 19.85 17.66
CA ILE A 112 -8.74 20.10 17.11
C ILE A 112 -9.66 19.04 17.74
N PRO A 113 -10.07 19.18 19.02
CA PRO A 113 -10.80 18.14 19.74
C PRO A 113 -12.10 17.72 19.04
N ALA A 114 -12.80 18.66 18.42
CA ALA A 114 -14.02 18.40 17.66
C ALA A 114 -13.79 17.49 16.43
N ALA A 115 -12.55 17.45 15.89
CA ALA A 115 -12.14 16.57 14.81
C ALA A 115 -11.32 15.36 15.28
N GLY A 116 -11.22 15.14 16.60
CA GLY A 116 -10.50 14.01 17.19
C GLY A 116 -8.97 14.17 17.24
N MET A 117 -8.42 15.35 16.91
CA MET A 117 -6.99 15.62 17.03
C MET A 117 -6.67 16.16 18.44
N PRO A 118 -5.87 15.44 19.25
CA PRO A 118 -5.48 15.93 20.57
C PRO A 118 -4.49 17.09 20.49
N GLY A 119 -4.38 17.88 21.56
CA GLY A 119 -3.31 18.86 21.73
C GLY A 119 -2.02 18.19 22.20
N PHE A 120 -0.89 18.76 21.80
CA PHE A 120 0.45 18.22 22.07
C PHE A 120 1.32 19.22 22.86
N ASP A 121 0.72 20.18 23.58
CA ASP A 121 1.46 21.19 24.33
C ASP A 121 2.46 20.60 25.36
N ALA A 122 2.13 19.43 25.91
CA ALA A 122 3.00 18.68 26.81
C ALA A 122 4.38 18.29 26.23
N LEU A 123 4.52 18.28 24.88
CA LEU A 123 5.80 18.01 24.22
C LEU A 123 6.77 19.21 24.28
N GLY A 124 6.25 20.39 24.59
CA GLY A 124 7.02 21.63 24.67
C GLY A 124 7.35 22.24 23.31
N ALA A 125 7.56 23.55 23.32
CA ALA A 125 7.76 24.33 22.09
C ALA A 125 8.94 23.87 21.18
N PRO A 126 10.09 23.41 21.70
CA PRO A 126 11.17 22.94 20.83
C PRO A 126 10.79 21.72 20.00
N MET A 127 10.08 20.75 20.59
CA MET A 127 9.65 19.53 19.89
C MET A 127 8.53 19.83 18.90
N LEU A 128 7.58 20.69 19.24
CA LEU A 128 6.52 21.12 18.31
C LEU A 128 7.10 21.86 17.09
N LYS A 129 8.12 22.72 17.31
CA LYS A 129 8.83 23.38 16.21
C LYS A 129 9.58 22.38 15.34
N ALA A 130 10.18 21.34 15.91
CA ALA A 130 10.86 20.29 15.17
C ALA A 130 9.89 19.49 14.29
N VAL A 131 8.73 19.09 14.84
CA VAL A 131 7.65 18.42 14.07
C VAL A 131 7.12 19.29 12.96
N MET A 132 6.83 20.56 13.25
CA MET A 132 6.40 21.53 12.27
C MET A 132 7.42 21.68 11.13
N GLY A 133 8.71 21.79 11.48
CA GLY A 133 9.80 21.84 10.51
C GLY A 133 9.84 20.60 9.61
N TYR A 134 9.61 19.41 10.17
CA TYR A 134 9.50 18.18 9.39
C TYR A 134 8.24 18.18 8.49
N LEU A 135 7.09 18.59 9.00
CA LEU A 135 5.87 18.76 8.19
C LEU A 135 6.12 19.69 7.01
N ARG A 136 6.83 20.81 7.20
CA ARG A 136 7.21 21.70 6.09
C ARG A 136 8.10 21.02 5.06
N THR A 137 8.95 20.07 5.46
CA THR A 137 9.72 19.27 4.48
C THR A 137 8.80 18.37 3.66
N LEU A 138 7.84 17.70 4.29
CA LEU A 138 6.84 16.87 3.58
C LEU A 138 6.02 17.72 2.61
N GLN A 139 5.61 18.92 3.02
CA GLN A 139 4.88 19.86 2.17
C GLN A 139 5.69 20.36 0.98
N ARG A 140 6.98 20.67 1.18
CA ARG A 140 7.92 21.10 0.10
C ARG A 140 8.17 19.98 -0.90
N VAL A 141 8.40 18.76 -0.43
CA VAL A 141 8.56 17.59 -1.31
C VAL A 141 7.30 17.41 -2.17
N SER A 142 6.11 17.63 -1.59
CA SER A 142 4.85 17.55 -2.32
C SER A 142 4.68 18.65 -3.37
N HIS A 143 5.24 19.85 -3.15
CA HIS A 143 5.25 20.93 -4.14
C HIS A 143 6.34 20.77 -5.21
N ALA A 144 7.51 20.20 -4.84
CA ALA A 144 8.67 20.06 -5.71
C ALA A 144 8.59 18.83 -6.62
N VAL A 145 7.69 17.88 -6.36
CA VAL A 145 7.50 16.74 -7.25
C VAL A 145 6.81 17.23 -8.52
N SER A 146 7.62 17.62 -9.51
CA SER A 146 7.18 17.63 -10.90
C SER A 146 6.65 16.24 -11.21
N ILE A 147 5.35 16.13 -11.46
CA ILE A 147 4.76 14.85 -11.86
C ILE A 147 5.27 14.62 -13.28
N PRO A 148 6.12 13.59 -13.50
CA PRO A 148 6.57 13.29 -14.84
C PRO A 148 5.38 12.85 -15.68
N GLY A 149 5.45 13.12 -16.99
CA GLY A 149 4.42 12.71 -17.92
C GLY A 149 3.39 13.79 -18.25
N ASN A 150 2.50 13.47 -19.17
CA ASN A 150 1.47 14.33 -19.70
C ASN A 150 0.08 13.76 -19.38
N PRO A 151 -0.77 14.44 -18.60
CA PRO A 151 -2.06 13.92 -18.19
C PRO A 151 -3.04 13.69 -19.33
N GLN A 152 -2.96 14.48 -20.43
CA GLN A 152 -3.82 14.28 -21.59
C GLN A 152 -3.46 12.98 -22.35
N ARG A 153 -2.17 12.69 -22.51
CA ARG A 153 -1.72 11.39 -23.06
C ARG A 153 -2.10 10.25 -22.13
N GLY A 154 -1.97 10.45 -20.80
CA GLY A 154 -2.39 9.47 -19.80
C GLY A 154 -3.89 9.16 -19.88
N GLN A 155 -4.73 10.16 -20.12
CA GLN A 155 -6.17 9.96 -20.36
C GLN A 155 -6.42 9.10 -21.60
N LEU A 156 -5.74 9.37 -22.71
CA LEU A 156 -5.86 8.55 -23.92
C LEU A 156 -5.41 7.09 -23.70
N LEU A 157 -4.35 6.89 -22.91
CA LEU A 157 -3.91 5.54 -22.54
C LEU A 157 -4.94 4.84 -21.65
N PHE A 158 -5.48 5.54 -20.66
CA PHE A 158 -6.50 5.01 -19.73
C PHE A 158 -7.74 4.53 -20.46
N LEU A 159 -8.24 5.33 -21.42
CA LEU A 159 -9.42 5.02 -22.21
C LEU A 159 -9.15 4.04 -23.38
N GLY A 160 -7.92 4.02 -23.87
CA GLY A 160 -7.52 3.29 -25.10
C GLY A 160 -6.59 2.12 -24.82
N LYS A 161 -5.30 2.27 -25.16
CA LYS A 161 -4.30 1.18 -25.18
C LYS A 161 -4.22 0.38 -23.88
N ALA A 162 -4.28 1.04 -22.72
CA ALA A 162 -4.19 0.38 -21.43
C ALA A 162 -5.54 -0.21 -20.96
N GLY A 163 -6.67 0.22 -21.52
CA GLY A 163 -8.00 -0.33 -21.25
C GLY A 163 -8.48 -0.21 -19.81
N CYS A 164 -7.91 0.69 -19.00
CA CYS A 164 -8.22 0.84 -17.58
C CYS A 164 -9.70 1.14 -17.34
N ALA A 165 -10.32 1.95 -18.25
CA ALA A 165 -11.72 2.33 -18.19
C ALA A 165 -12.69 1.14 -18.35
N ASN A 166 -12.26 -0.02 -18.83
CA ASN A 166 -13.12 -1.21 -18.91
C ASN A 166 -13.50 -1.71 -17.51
N CYS A 167 -12.62 -1.49 -16.52
CA CYS A 167 -12.82 -1.95 -15.16
C CYS A 167 -12.96 -0.81 -14.15
N HIS A 168 -12.28 0.31 -14.36
CA HIS A 168 -12.22 1.43 -13.42
C HIS A 168 -13.06 2.61 -13.86
N MET A 169 -13.73 3.22 -12.88
CA MET A 169 -14.50 4.46 -13.06
C MET A 169 -13.65 5.69 -12.72
N ILE A 170 -13.85 6.78 -13.47
CA ILE A 170 -13.39 8.12 -13.15
C ILE A 170 -14.53 9.09 -13.40
N ASN A 171 -14.92 9.86 -12.38
CA ASN A 171 -15.99 10.89 -12.43
C ASN A 171 -17.29 10.36 -13.05
N GLY A 172 -17.70 9.16 -12.65
CA GLY A 172 -18.93 8.53 -13.11
C GLY A 172 -18.83 7.88 -14.50
N SER A 173 -17.66 7.89 -15.14
CA SER A 173 -17.45 7.28 -16.46
C SER A 173 -16.48 6.12 -16.37
N GLY A 174 -16.81 4.99 -17.01
CA GLY A 174 -15.99 3.77 -17.02
C GLY A 174 -16.67 2.59 -16.34
N GLY A 175 -15.92 1.50 -16.17
CA GLY A 175 -16.37 0.29 -15.51
C GLY A 175 -16.39 0.41 -13.98
N PHE A 176 -17.13 -0.49 -13.34
CA PHE A 176 -17.26 -0.54 -11.89
C PHE A 176 -16.82 -1.89 -11.29
N LEU A 177 -16.09 -2.69 -12.08
CA LEU A 177 -15.46 -3.92 -11.60
C LEU A 177 -14.25 -3.61 -10.72
N GLY A 178 -13.45 -2.62 -11.09
CA GLY A 178 -12.36 -2.07 -10.30
C GLY A 178 -12.82 -0.94 -9.37
N ALA A 179 -11.89 -0.45 -8.55
CA ALA A 179 -12.15 0.72 -7.71
C ALA A 179 -12.40 2.00 -8.54
N ASP A 180 -13.19 2.92 -7.98
CA ASP A 180 -13.29 4.29 -8.50
C ASP A 180 -11.97 5.02 -8.26
N LEU A 181 -11.37 5.54 -9.32
CA LEU A 181 -10.09 6.21 -9.31
C LEU A 181 -10.18 7.74 -9.31
N SER A 182 -11.39 8.31 -9.21
CA SER A 182 -11.64 9.76 -9.25
C SER A 182 -10.83 10.55 -8.20
N SER A 183 -10.59 9.96 -7.03
CA SER A 183 -9.82 10.57 -5.93
C SER A 183 -8.54 9.80 -5.58
N TYR A 184 -8.25 8.70 -6.24
CA TYR A 184 -7.15 7.79 -5.87
C TYR A 184 -5.80 8.52 -5.78
N GLY A 185 -5.45 9.33 -6.77
CA GLY A 185 -4.19 10.08 -6.80
C GLY A 185 -4.05 11.18 -5.74
N SER A 186 -5.08 11.44 -4.91
CA SER A 186 -4.98 12.41 -3.80
C SER A 186 -4.31 11.85 -2.55
N ASN A 187 -4.37 10.53 -2.36
CA ASN A 187 -4.07 9.88 -1.08
C ASN A 187 -2.89 8.91 -1.15
N VAL A 188 -2.30 8.73 -2.34
CA VAL A 188 -1.19 7.81 -2.57
C VAL A 188 -0.02 8.54 -3.24
N SER A 189 1.20 8.05 -3.03
CA SER A 189 2.41 8.58 -3.67
C SER A 189 2.47 8.17 -5.15
N LEU A 190 3.27 8.90 -5.95
CA LEU A 190 3.49 8.55 -7.36
C LEU A 190 4.06 7.14 -7.54
N GLU A 191 4.92 6.73 -6.62
CA GLU A 191 5.54 5.40 -6.63
C GLU A 191 4.52 4.30 -6.29
N GLU A 192 3.63 4.55 -5.33
CA GLU A 192 2.54 3.61 -5.00
C GLU A 192 1.56 3.47 -6.16
N ILE A 193 1.20 4.58 -6.85
CA ILE A 193 0.36 4.51 -8.06
C ILE A 193 1.05 3.65 -9.12
N ARG A 194 2.34 3.90 -9.36
CA ARG A 194 3.15 3.14 -10.33
C ARG A 194 3.21 1.66 -9.95
N SER A 195 3.50 1.36 -8.69
CA SER A 195 3.55 -0.02 -8.17
C SER A 195 2.22 -0.73 -8.31
N ALA A 196 1.10 -0.07 -7.99
CA ALA A 196 -0.24 -0.65 -8.16
C ALA A 196 -0.59 -0.96 -9.62
N ILE A 197 -0.07 -0.19 -10.58
CA ILE A 197 -0.26 -0.45 -12.01
C ILE A 197 0.61 -1.63 -12.46
N THR A 198 1.89 -1.68 -12.05
CA THR A 198 2.87 -2.65 -12.56
C THR A 198 2.88 -3.98 -11.80
N ASP A 199 2.43 -3.98 -10.56
CA ASP A 199 2.33 -5.17 -9.70
C ASP A 199 1.04 -5.15 -8.86
N PRO A 200 -0.12 -5.40 -9.49
CA PRO A 200 -1.42 -5.34 -8.82
C PRO A 200 -1.64 -6.47 -7.79
N ASN A 201 -0.70 -7.40 -7.68
CA ASN A 201 -0.77 -8.51 -6.73
C ASN A 201 0.05 -8.27 -5.45
N LYS A 202 0.93 -7.26 -5.42
CA LYS A 202 1.87 -7.01 -4.31
C LYS A 202 1.17 -6.82 -2.96
N ASP A 203 0.16 -5.96 -2.93
CA ASP A 203 -0.58 -5.60 -1.71
C ASP A 203 -2.09 -5.85 -1.90
N LEU A 204 -2.42 -7.02 -2.48
CA LEU A 204 -3.78 -7.36 -2.89
C LEU A 204 -4.71 -7.52 -1.67
N ASP A 205 -5.72 -6.64 -1.59
CA ASP A 205 -6.82 -6.79 -0.64
C ASP A 205 -7.52 -8.16 -0.86
N PRO A 206 -7.70 -8.96 0.19
CA PRO A 206 -8.41 -10.24 0.11
C PRO A 206 -9.78 -10.15 -0.58
N ARG A 207 -10.48 -9.02 -0.44
CA ARG A 207 -11.79 -8.74 -1.08
C ARG A 207 -11.71 -8.48 -2.58
N SER A 208 -10.52 -8.21 -3.10
CA SER A 208 -10.26 -7.95 -4.53
C SER A 208 -9.63 -9.14 -5.26
N ARG A 209 -9.55 -10.30 -4.59
CA ARG A 209 -9.03 -11.53 -5.18
C ARG A 209 -9.95 -12.04 -6.29
N THR A 210 -9.33 -12.64 -7.27
CA THR A 210 -10.06 -13.39 -8.30
C THR A 210 -10.74 -14.60 -7.70
N VAL A 211 -12.02 -14.75 -7.96
CA VAL A 211 -12.83 -15.90 -7.55
C VAL A 211 -13.17 -16.73 -8.78
N LEU A 212 -12.93 -18.04 -8.69
CA LEU A 212 -13.40 -19.04 -9.64
C LEU A 212 -14.49 -19.86 -8.98
N ALA A 213 -15.66 -19.91 -9.61
CA ALA A 213 -16.79 -20.72 -9.14
C ALA A 213 -17.25 -21.64 -10.27
N THR A 214 -17.40 -22.93 -9.96
CA THR A 214 -17.96 -23.93 -10.89
C THR A 214 -19.22 -24.52 -10.28
N THR A 215 -20.33 -24.48 -11.00
CA THR A 215 -21.58 -25.11 -10.54
C THR A 215 -21.55 -26.62 -10.80
N ARG A 216 -22.45 -27.36 -10.14
CA ARG A 216 -22.61 -28.81 -10.36
C ARG A 216 -23.03 -29.17 -11.78
N GLU A 217 -23.65 -28.22 -12.52
CA GLU A 217 -23.95 -28.38 -13.95
C GLU A 217 -22.75 -28.03 -14.86
N GLY A 218 -21.59 -27.73 -14.29
CA GLY A 218 -20.37 -27.43 -15.02
C GLY A 218 -20.25 -26.00 -15.54
N ARG A 219 -21.16 -25.08 -15.17
CA ARG A 219 -21.02 -23.66 -15.53
C ARG A 219 -19.89 -23.03 -14.73
N GLN A 220 -19.04 -22.25 -15.38
CA GLN A 220 -17.88 -21.59 -14.79
C GLN A 220 -18.08 -20.08 -14.75
N PHE A 221 -17.72 -19.48 -13.62
CA PHE A 221 -17.76 -18.05 -13.40
C PHE A 221 -16.41 -17.58 -12.87
N THR A 222 -15.95 -16.46 -13.39
CA THR A 222 -14.73 -15.76 -12.90
C THR A 222 -15.11 -14.32 -12.59
N GLY A 223 -14.69 -13.83 -11.42
CA GLY A 223 -15.05 -12.48 -11.00
C GLY A 223 -14.46 -12.10 -9.65
N ILE A 224 -15.11 -11.16 -9.00
CA ILE A 224 -14.82 -10.69 -7.64
C ILE A 224 -16.05 -10.95 -6.75
N ALA A 225 -15.85 -11.50 -5.55
CA ALA A 225 -16.90 -11.61 -4.55
C ALA A 225 -17.23 -10.20 -4.02
N ARG A 226 -18.49 -9.77 -4.25
CA ARG A 226 -19.00 -8.47 -3.74
C ARG A 226 -19.71 -8.62 -2.43
N ASN A 227 -20.35 -9.75 -2.23
CA ASN A 227 -20.94 -10.14 -0.97
C ASN A 227 -20.91 -11.67 -0.84
N GLU A 228 -20.76 -12.15 0.38
CA GLU A 228 -20.66 -13.57 0.66
C GLU A 228 -21.13 -13.84 2.10
N ASP A 229 -21.91 -14.88 2.24
CA ASP A 229 -22.28 -15.46 3.54
C ASP A 229 -22.05 -16.99 3.53
N ASN A 230 -22.56 -17.68 4.55
CA ASN A 230 -22.41 -19.13 4.65
C ASN A 230 -23.17 -19.90 3.57
N PHE A 231 -24.14 -19.30 2.91
CA PHE A 231 -25.08 -19.97 1.99
C PHE A 231 -24.99 -19.47 0.56
N SER A 232 -24.58 -18.22 0.36
CA SER A 232 -24.61 -17.54 -0.93
C SER A 232 -23.33 -16.77 -1.24
N LEU A 233 -23.10 -16.57 -2.52
CA LEU A 233 -22.04 -15.75 -3.10
C LEU A 233 -22.63 -14.82 -4.15
N GLN A 234 -22.44 -13.52 -3.99
CA GLN A 234 -22.67 -12.54 -5.04
C GLN A 234 -21.34 -12.27 -5.76
N LEU A 235 -21.19 -12.86 -6.93
CA LEU A 235 -20.01 -12.74 -7.76
C LEU A 235 -20.25 -11.68 -8.84
N GLN A 236 -19.38 -10.69 -8.97
CA GLN A 236 -19.37 -9.79 -10.11
C GLN A 236 -18.42 -10.32 -11.18
N SER A 237 -18.96 -10.69 -12.32
CA SER A 237 -18.23 -11.22 -13.47
C SER A 237 -17.45 -10.12 -14.21
N LEU A 238 -16.53 -10.52 -15.10
CA LEU A 238 -15.67 -9.60 -15.88
C LEU A 238 -16.45 -8.61 -16.76
N ASP A 239 -17.64 -9.00 -17.20
CA ASP A 239 -18.56 -8.14 -17.98
C ASP A 239 -19.40 -7.19 -17.10
N GLY A 240 -19.14 -7.18 -15.80
CA GLY A 240 -19.87 -6.35 -14.83
C GLY A 240 -21.18 -6.97 -14.34
N THR A 241 -21.64 -8.09 -14.88
CA THR A 241 -22.88 -8.75 -14.42
C THR A 241 -22.71 -9.38 -13.06
N PHE A 242 -23.80 -9.38 -12.28
CA PHE A 242 -23.86 -10.05 -10.97
C PHE A 242 -24.46 -11.44 -11.09
N GLN A 243 -23.73 -12.42 -10.57
CA GLN A 243 -24.17 -13.80 -10.43
C GLN A 243 -24.49 -14.04 -8.95
N LEU A 244 -25.75 -14.43 -8.67
CA LEU A 244 -26.19 -14.83 -7.34
C LEU A 244 -26.14 -16.36 -7.27
N LEU A 245 -25.14 -16.89 -6.60
CA LEU A 245 -24.84 -18.32 -6.55
C LEU A 245 -25.13 -18.86 -5.15
N ALA A 246 -25.99 -19.90 -5.07
CA ALA A 246 -26.11 -20.67 -3.84
C ALA A 246 -24.87 -21.57 -3.69
N LYS A 247 -24.22 -21.56 -2.54
CA LYS A 247 -23.03 -22.38 -2.30
C LYS A 247 -23.30 -23.88 -2.38
N SER A 248 -24.54 -24.29 -2.08
CA SER A 248 -25.00 -25.68 -2.28
C SER A 248 -24.93 -26.16 -3.73
N ASP A 249 -25.05 -25.24 -4.68
CA ASP A 249 -25.06 -25.53 -6.11
C ASP A 249 -23.67 -25.51 -6.73
N LEU A 250 -22.65 -25.10 -5.94
CA LEU A 250 -21.27 -25.09 -6.38
C LEU A 250 -20.64 -26.47 -6.17
N GLU A 251 -19.89 -26.91 -7.18
CA GLU A 251 -18.97 -28.04 -7.10
C GLU A 251 -17.60 -27.56 -6.64
N HIS A 252 -17.17 -26.36 -7.11
CA HIS A 252 -15.87 -25.78 -6.79
C HIS A 252 -15.98 -24.28 -6.58
N LEU A 253 -15.30 -23.78 -5.52
CA LEU A 253 -15.14 -22.35 -5.22
C LEU A 253 -13.70 -22.10 -4.77
N GLU A 254 -12.99 -21.27 -5.51
CA GLU A 254 -11.57 -20.98 -5.27
C GLU A 254 -11.32 -19.47 -5.26
N TYR A 255 -10.59 -19.01 -4.24
CA TYR A 255 -10.07 -17.65 -4.12
C TYR A 255 -8.61 -17.64 -4.52
N GLN A 256 -8.31 -17.16 -5.72
CA GLN A 256 -6.95 -17.10 -6.22
C GLN A 256 -6.19 -15.93 -5.59
N PRO A 257 -4.88 -16.10 -5.25
CA PRO A 257 -4.06 -15.02 -4.71
C PRO A 257 -3.60 -14.05 -5.81
N LYS A 258 -4.52 -13.63 -6.67
CA LYS A 258 -4.25 -12.71 -7.77
C LYS A 258 -5.44 -11.78 -8.03
N SER A 259 -5.13 -10.59 -8.52
CA SER A 259 -6.08 -9.60 -9.02
C SER A 259 -6.62 -9.98 -10.41
N LEU A 260 -7.81 -9.48 -10.75
CA LEU A 260 -8.29 -9.44 -12.14
C LEU A 260 -7.58 -8.36 -12.98
N MET A 261 -6.94 -7.38 -12.34
CA MET A 261 -6.14 -6.38 -13.03
C MET A 261 -4.94 -7.05 -13.70
N PRO A 262 -4.69 -6.82 -14.99
CA PRO A 262 -3.52 -7.37 -15.68
C PRO A 262 -2.21 -6.99 -14.98
N SER A 263 -1.29 -7.93 -14.85
CA SER A 263 0.02 -7.73 -14.19
C SER A 263 1.17 -7.47 -15.15
N ASP A 264 0.89 -7.31 -16.44
CA ASP A 264 1.87 -7.14 -17.51
C ASP A 264 2.09 -5.69 -17.95
N TYR A 265 1.44 -4.72 -17.30
CA TYR A 265 1.59 -3.30 -17.65
C TYR A 265 3.04 -2.79 -17.54
N GLY A 266 3.87 -3.39 -16.67
CA GLY A 266 5.28 -3.08 -16.60
C GLY A 266 6.08 -3.43 -17.87
N THR A 267 5.54 -4.30 -18.75
CA THR A 267 6.15 -4.71 -20.02
C THR A 267 5.41 -4.14 -21.23
N VAL A 268 4.09 -3.98 -21.14
CA VAL A 268 3.23 -3.48 -22.22
C VAL A 268 3.33 -1.96 -22.38
N LEU A 269 3.56 -1.24 -21.29
CA LEU A 269 3.69 0.20 -21.27
C LEU A 269 5.16 0.60 -21.12
N SER A 270 5.59 1.57 -21.92
CA SER A 270 6.88 2.21 -21.72
C SER A 270 6.91 3.03 -20.42
N ALA A 271 8.10 3.34 -19.91
CA ALA A 271 8.26 4.18 -18.72
C ALA A 271 7.56 5.55 -18.87
N GLY A 272 7.61 6.15 -20.07
CA GLY A 272 6.94 7.41 -20.37
C GLY A 272 5.42 7.30 -20.38
N GLU A 273 4.86 6.21 -20.88
CA GLU A 273 3.42 5.94 -20.85
C GLU A 273 2.92 5.69 -19.42
N LEU A 274 3.74 5.03 -18.61
CA LEU A 274 3.46 4.88 -17.17
C LEU A 274 3.46 6.24 -16.46
N ASP A 275 4.42 7.10 -16.77
CA ASP A 275 4.45 8.47 -16.24
C ASP A 275 3.21 9.27 -16.67
N ASP A 276 2.78 9.15 -17.91
CA ASP A 276 1.59 9.79 -18.43
C ASP A 276 0.33 9.32 -17.68
N LEU A 277 0.17 8.01 -17.45
CA LEU A 277 -0.94 7.46 -16.65
C LEU A 277 -0.94 7.95 -15.20
N VAL A 278 0.21 7.91 -14.53
CA VAL A 278 0.36 8.44 -13.16
C VAL A 278 -0.02 9.91 -13.11
N SER A 279 0.48 10.70 -14.08
CA SER A 279 0.16 12.13 -14.20
C SER A 279 -1.36 12.36 -14.38
N TYR A 280 -2.01 11.54 -15.20
CA TYR A 280 -3.47 11.61 -15.40
C TYR A 280 -4.23 11.34 -14.10
N LEU A 281 -3.95 10.24 -13.40
CA LEU A 281 -4.64 9.87 -12.17
C LEU A 281 -4.49 10.96 -11.09
N VAL A 282 -3.31 11.54 -10.95
CA VAL A 282 -3.09 12.65 -10.01
C VAL A 282 -3.83 13.92 -10.45
N SER A 283 -3.86 14.23 -11.74
CA SER A 283 -4.55 15.42 -12.26
C SER A 283 -6.06 15.35 -12.03
N VAL A 284 -6.66 14.18 -12.27
CA VAL A 284 -8.09 13.92 -12.00
C VAL A 284 -8.40 14.13 -10.51
N ALA A 285 -7.61 13.52 -9.63
CA ALA A 285 -7.84 13.64 -8.20
C ALA A 285 -7.76 15.10 -7.69
N ARG A 286 -6.87 15.90 -8.25
CA ARG A 286 -6.76 17.33 -7.95
C ARG A 286 -8.01 18.10 -8.40
N THR A 287 -8.49 17.85 -9.62
CA THR A 287 -9.67 18.50 -10.18
C THR A 287 -10.93 18.16 -9.41
N THR A 288 -11.15 16.88 -9.11
CA THR A 288 -12.29 16.41 -8.32
C THR A 288 -12.33 17.06 -6.95
N LYS A 289 -11.18 17.18 -6.29
CA LYS A 289 -11.08 17.83 -4.97
C LYS A 289 -11.39 19.33 -5.03
N GLN A 290 -10.94 20.03 -6.07
CA GLN A 290 -11.24 21.45 -6.27
C GLN A 290 -12.75 21.68 -6.50
N ALA A 291 -13.41 20.81 -7.29
CA ALA A 291 -14.84 20.86 -7.51
C ALA A 291 -15.63 20.68 -6.20
N GLN A 292 -15.27 19.65 -5.40
CA GLN A 292 -15.92 19.40 -4.10
C GLN A 292 -15.73 20.55 -3.10
N ALA A 293 -14.54 21.16 -3.07
CA ALA A 293 -14.27 22.31 -2.21
C ALA A 293 -15.10 23.53 -2.60
N SER A 294 -15.31 23.77 -3.91
CA SER A 294 -16.13 24.88 -4.41
C SER A 294 -17.62 24.68 -4.08
N GLU A 295 -18.14 23.46 -4.24
CA GLU A 295 -19.53 23.12 -3.90
C GLU A 295 -19.80 23.27 -2.39
N THR A 296 -18.89 22.82 -1.55
CA THR A 296 -19.01 22.96 -0.08
C THR A 296 -19.02 24.43 0.33
N LYS A 297 -18.21 25.26 -0.33
CA LYS A 297 -18.18 26.71 -0.07
C LYS A 297 -19.47 27.42 -0.52
N SER A 298 -20.04 26.99 -1.65
CA SER A 298 -21.31 27.53 -2.14
C SER A 298 -22.47 27.21 -1.21
N ARG A 299 -22.58 25.93 -0.76
CA ARG A 299 -23.62 25.51 0.18
C ARG A 299 -23.56 26.25 1.51
N ARG A 300 -22.37 26.44 2.08
CA ARG A 300 -22.22 27.20 3.33
C ARG A 300 -22.64 28.63 3.19
N LYS A 301 -22.39 29.26 2.01
CA LYS A 301 -22.81 30.62 1.77
C LYS A 301 -24.33 30.73 1.65
N GLU A 302 -25.01 29.74 1.08
CA GLU A 302 -26.47 29.70 0.97
C GLU A 302 -27.12 29.51 2.37
N GLU A 303 -26.48 28.70 3.26
CA GLU A 303 -26.93 28.47 4.65
C GLU A 303 -26.72 29.71 5.56
N ASP A 304 -25.71 30.55 5.27
CA ASP A 304 -25.44 31.78 6.04
C ASP A 304 -26.29 32.97 5.59
N ASP A 305 -26.92 32.91 4.39
CA ASP A 305 -27.75 33.98 3.81
C ASP A 305 -29.27 33.75 4.06
N ASP A 306 -29.70 32.61 4.64
CA ASP A 306 -31.08 32.31 5.08
C ASP A 306 -31.22 32.47 6.62
#